data_ef9579211fb26466c6eaf3cb9b98b3a6
#
_entry.id   ef9579211fb26466c6eaf3cb9b98b3a6
#
_cell.length_a   1.000
_cell.length_b   1.000
_cell.length_c   1.000
_cell.angle_alpha   90.00
_cell.angle_beta   90.00
_cell.angle_gamma   90.00
#
_symmetry.space_group_name_H-M   'P 1'
#
loop_
_entity.id
_entity.type
_entity.pdbx_description
1 polymer ?
#
loop_
_entity_poly.entity_id
_entity_poly.type
_entity_poly.pdbx_seq_one_letter_code
_entity_poly.pdbx_strand_id
1 'polypeptide(L)'
;MDKAAEQSLRAGQIIRRLRDFVARGETERRIESLKKLLEEASALALVGAKDRGVRVTYAFDPTLDQVLADKVQVQQVVLNLVRNAIEAMEQSLRRDLMIGTERGEDGMAVVKISDTGRGIAPELAGQLFQPFVTTKSHGLGVGLSISRTIIESHGGRILVEPNPSGGTIFRFTLRAVSPEELQDAH
;
A
#
# COMPACT_ATOMS: atom_id res chain seq x y z
N MET A 1 -4.75 -18.59 29.88
CA MET A 1 -3.34 -18.78 29.46
C MET A 1 -3.10 -18.35 28.01
N ASP A 2 -4.00 -18.64 27.08
CA ASP A 2 -3.78 -18.36 25.66
C ASP A 2 -3.73 -16.87 25.28
N LYS A 3 -4.50 -16.01 25.94
CA LYS A 3 -4.52 -14.56 25.66
C LYS A 3 -3.18 -13.86 25.95
N ALA A 4 -2.47 -14.25 26.98
CA ALA A 4 -1.17 -13.65 27.33
C ALA A 4 -0.08 -14.07 26.33
N ALA A 5 -0.07 -15.31 25.89
CA ALA A 5 0.84 -15.81 24.87
C ALA A 5 0.57 -15.15 23.51
N GLU A 6 -0.68 -14.97 23.17
CA GLU A 6 -1.12 -14.29 21.94
C GLU A 6 -0.74 -12.80 21.93
N GLN A 7 -0.88 -12.10 23.05
CA GLN A 7 -0.43 -10.71 23.23
C GLN A 7 1.11 -10.59 23.16
N SER A 8 1.85 -11.53 23.71
CA SER A 8 3.30 -11.57 23.64
C SER A 8 3.82 -11.82 22.23
N LEU A 9 3.16 -12.71 21.47
CA LEU A 9 3.44 -12.93 20.04
C LEU A 9 3.16 -11.68 19.21
N ARG A 10 2.06 -10.98 19.46
CA ARG A 10 1.71 -9.72 18.81
C ARG A 10 2.75 -8.64 19.10
N ALA A 11 3.12 -8.45 20.35
CA ALA A 11 4.17 -7.52 20.75
C ALA A 11 5.50 -7.84 20.07
N GLY A 12 5.89 -9.10 20.00
CA GLY A 12 7.08 -9.55 19.29
C GLY A 12 7.06 -9.26 17.78
N GLN A 13 5.91 -9.40 17.14
CA GLN A 13 5.74 -9.06 15.72
C GLN A 13 5.79 -7.55 15.47
N ILE A 14 5.20 -6.74 16.35
CA ILE A 14 5.29 -5.28 16.30
C ILE A 14 6.74 -4.84 16.42
N ILE A 15 7.44 -5.35 17.42
CA ILE A 15 8.85 -5.03 17.67
C ILE A 15 9.73 -5.42 16.48
N ARG A 16 9.50 -6.59 15.86
CA ARG A 16 10.24 -6.99 14.65
C ARG A 16 9.98 -6.05 13.49
N ARG A 17 8.72 -5.70 13.22
CA ARG A 17 8.38 -4.76 12.14
C ARG A 17 8.95 -3.37 12.37
N LEU A 18 8.90 -2.87 13.61
CA LEU A 18 9.52 -1.60 13.98
C LEU A 18 11.04 -1.68 13.88
N ARG A 19 11.66 -2.77 14.33
CA ARG A 19 13.09 -2.99 14.20
C ARG A 19 13.53 -3.06 12.73
N ASP A 20 12.81 -3.79 11.90
CA ASP A 20 13.11 -3.90 10.47
C ASP A 20 12.92 -2.56 9.75
N PHE A 21 11.99 -1.73 10.22
CA PHE A 21 11.81 -0.37 9.75
C PHE A 21 12.95 0.56 10.17
N VAL A 22 13.39 0.50 11.42
CA VAL A 22 14.47 1.33 11.98
C VAL A 22 15.86 0.86 11.52
N ALA A 23 16.08 -0.47 11.41
CA ALA A 23 17.38 -1.04 11.03
C ALA A 23 17.74 -0.81 9.55
N ARG A 24 16.78 -0.41 8.71
CA ARG A 24 17.03 -0.07 7.31
C ARG A 24 17.61 1.33 7.10
N GLY A 25 18.18 2.00 8.16
CA GLY A 25 19.01 3.19 8.02
C GLY A 25 18.67 4.06 6.79
N GLU A 26 19.44 4.90 6.33
CA GLU A 26 19.20 5.83 5.22
C GLU A 26 18.42 5.19 4.05
N THR A 27 17.27 5.81 3.71
CA THR A 27 16.40 5.45 2.58
C THR A 27 17.20 5.59 1.28
N GLU A 28 17.61 4.50 0.67
CA GLU A 28 18.25 4.51 -0.65
C GLU A 28 17.21 4.74 -1.75
N ARG A 29 16.88 6.00 -2.01
CA ARG A 29 16.03 6.36 -3.13
C ARG A 29 16.79 6.29 -4.42
N ARG A 30 16.25 5.58 -5.38
CA ARG A 30 16.76 5.44 -6.73
C ARG A 30 15.64 5.69 -7.73
N ILE A 31 16.01 5.91 -8.98
CA ILE A 31 15.05 5.93 -10.09
C ILE A 31 14.61 4.48 -10.34
N GLU A 32 13.33 4.23 -10.15
CA GLU A 32 12.72 2.90 -10.26
C GLU A 32 11.57 2.91 -11.26
N SER A 33 11.35 1.80 -11.96
CA SER A 33 10.16 1.59 -12.76
C SER A 33 8.96 1.35 -11.84
N LEU A 34 8.02 2.28 -11.85
CA LEU A 34 6.80 2.18 -11.03
C LEU A 34 5.97 0.96 -11.40
N LYS A 35 5.81 0.69 -12.70
CA LYS A 35 5.10 -0.49 -13.19
C LYS A 35 5.70 -1.77 -12.62
N LYS A 36 7.02 -1.94 -12.78
CA LYS A 36 7.75 -3.12 -12.30
C LYS A 36 7.63 -3.30 -10.79
N LEU A 37 7.80 -2.21 -10.05
CA LEU A 37 7.68 -2.17 -8.60
C LEU A 37 6.29 -2.64 -8.14
N LEU A 38 5.23 -2.14 -8.79
CA LEU A 38 3.85 -2.50 -8.47
C LEU A 38 3.53 -3.94 -8.85
N GLU A 39 3.95 -4.41 -10.01
CA GLU A 39 3.73 -5.78 -10.48
C GLU A 39 4.42 -6.80 -9.55
N GLU A 40 5.66 -6.57 -9.18
CA GLU A 40 6.42 -7.46 -8.28
C GLU A 40 5.80 -7.54 -6.87
N ALA A 41 5.46 -6.39 -6.28
CA ALA A 41 4.86 -6.35 -4.95
C ALA A 41 3.45 -6.95 -4.93
N SER A 42 2.64 -6.64 -5.93
CA SER A 42 1.28 -7.19 -6.02
C SER A 42 1.29 -8.69 -6.30
N ALA A 43 2.18 -9.19 -7.14
CA ALA A 43 2.31 -10.62 -7.40
C ALA A 43 2.55 -11.41 -6.11
N LEU A 44 3.39 -10.90 -5.21
CA LEU A 44 3.65 -11.51 -3.91
C LEU A 44 2.41 -11.48 -3.00
N ALA A 45 1.68 -10.36 -2.99
CA ALA A 45 0.45 -10.23 -2.20
C ALA A 45 -0.71 -11.09 -2.73
N LEU A 46 -0.70 -11.37 -4.04
CA LEU A 46 -1.77 -12.08 -4.75
C LEU A 46 -1.61 -13.60 -4.72
N VAL A 47 -0.56 -14.13 -4.10
CA VAL A 47 -0.41 -15.57 -3.90
C VAL A 47 -1.66 -16.12 -3.20
N GLY A 48 -2.36 -17.05 -3.84
CA GLY A 48 -3.62 -17.63 -3.36
C GLY A 48 -4.86 -16.75 -3.52
N ALA A 49 -4.75 -15.51 -3.98
CA ALA A 49 -5.91 -14.62 -4.17
C ALA A 49 -6.85 -15.09 -5.28
N LYS A 50 -6.30 -15.67 -6.35
CA LYS A 50 -7.08 -16.24 -7.45
C LYS A 50 -8.00 -17.37 -6.97
N ASP A 51 -7.52 -18.22 -6.07
CA ASP A 51 -8.30 -19.30 -5.47
C ASP A 51 -9.44 -18.77 -4.58
N ARG A 52 -9.31 -17.53 -4.11
CA ARG A 52 -10.35 -16.80 -3.37
C ARG A 52 -11.31 -16.02 -4.26
N GLY A 53 -11.22 -16.19 -5.59
CA GLY A 53 -12.09 -15.54 -6.57
C GLY A 53 -11.82 -14.04 -6.76
N VAL A 54 -10.64 -13.56 -6.41
CA VAL A 54 -10.24 -12.16 -6.64
C VAL A 54 -9.83 -11.98 -8.10
N ARG A 55 -10.47 -11.02 -8.76
CA ARG A 55 -10.14 -10.61 -10.12
C ARG A 55 -9.28 -9.35 -10.06
N VAL A 56 -8.08 -9.43 -10.63
CA VAL A 56 -7.09 -8.34 -10.61
C VAL A 56 -7.03 -7.66 -11.98
N THR A 57 -7.07 -6.34 -11.97
CA THR A 57 -6.90 -5.50 -13.16
C THR A 57 -5.80 -4.47 -12.91
N TYR A 58 -4.93 -4.30 -13.89
CA TYR A 58 -3.91 -3.25 -13.90
C TYR A 58 -4.31 -2.15 -14.88
N ALA A 59 -4.24 -0.90 -14.42
CA ALA A 59 -4.55 0.28 -15.21
C ALA A 59 -3.42 1.32 -15.05
N PHE A 60 -2.30 1.04 -15.68
CA PHE A 60 -1.12 1.91 -15.60
C PHE A 60 -1.14 2.98 -16.70
N ASP A 61 -0.83 4.22 -16.32
CA ASP A 61 -0.56 5.29 -17.27
C ASP A 61 0.74 4.98 -18.04
N PRO A 62 0.68 4.77 -19.36
CA PRO A 62 1.85 4.40 -20.16
C PRO A 62 2.90 5.51 -20.26
N THR A 63 2.54 6.75 -19.93
CA THR A 63 3.44 7.93 -19.96
C THR A 63 4.13 8.16 -18.62
N LEU A 64 3.84 7.36 -17.61
CA LEU A 64 4.29 7.53 -16.23
C LEU A 64 4.92 6.24 -15.73
N ASP A 65 6.24 6.12 -15.81
CA ASP A 65 6.91 4.92 -15.31
C ASP A 65 8.00 5.19 -14.27
N GLN A 66 8.80 6.24 -14.44
CA GLN A 66 9.95 6.46 -13.57
C GLN A 66 9.61 7.29 -12.34
N VAL A 67 9.93 6.76 -11.18
CA VAL A 67 9.75 7.43 -9.88
C VAL A 67 11.04 7.38 -9.06
N LEU A 68 11.21 8.34 -8.17
CA LEU A 68 12.29 8.33 -7.18
C LEU A 68 11.80 7.65 -5.92
N ALA A 69 12.29 6.44 -5.63
CA ALA A 69 11.79 5.64 -4.52
C ALA A 69 12.83 4.67 -3.95
N ASP A 70 12.71 4.35 -2.68
CA ASP A 70 13.27 3.14 -2.10
C ASP A 70 12.33 1.97 -2.44
N LYS A 71 12.78 1.13 -3.38
CA LYS A 71 11.99 0.01 -3.91
C LYS A 71 11.42 -0.87 -2.81
N VAL A 72 12.24 -1.25 -1.85
CA VAL A 72 11.84 -2.20 -0.80
C VAL A 72 10.78 -1.60 0.10
N GLN A 73 10.93 -0.33 0.50
CA GLN A 73 9.96 0.35 1.35
C GLN A 73 8.63 0.56 0.65
N VAL A 74 8.65 1.04 -0.61
CA VAL A 74 7.41 1.26 -1.36
C VAL A 74 6.71 -0.07 -1.67
N GLN A 75 7.46 -1.13 -1.99
CA GLN A 75 6.87 -2.47 -2.16
C GLN A 75 6.20 -2.99 -0.89
N GLN A 76 6.73 -2.65 0.28
CA GLN A 76 6.09 -2.97 1.57
C GLN A 76 4.74 -2.26 1.72
N VAL A 77 4.63 -0.99 1.29
CA VAL A 77 3.36 -0.26 1.27
C VAL A 77 2.36 -0.96 0.34
N VAL A 78 2.76 -1.26 -0.88
CA VAL A 78 1.89 -1.93 -1.87
C VAL A 78 1.43 -3.29 -1.35
N LEU A 79 2.32 -4.10 -0.82
CA LEU A 79 2.01 -5.41 -0.23
C LEU A 79 0.95 -5.29 0.87
N ASN A 80 1.10 -4.31 1.75
CA ASN A 80 0.16 -4.07 2.83
C ASN A 80 -1.22 -3.63 2.32
N LEU A 81 -1.26 -2.68 1.38
CA LEU A 81 -2.52 -2.17 0.82
C LEU A 81 -3.27 -3.24 0.01
N VAL A 82 -2.56 -4.03 -0.79
CA VAL A 82 -3.17 -5.14 -1.56
C VAL A 82 -3.72 -6.22 -0.64
N ARG A 83 -2.99 -6.61 0.39
CA ARG A 83 -3.48 -7.56 1.40
C ARG A 83 -4.73 -7.05 2.12
N ASN A 84 -4.74 -5.78 2.51
CA ASN A 84 -5.91 -5.16 3.11
C ASN A 84 -7.12 -5.19 2.18
N ALA A 85 -6.92 -4.92 0.89
CA ALA A 85 -7.98 -4.98 -0.12
C ALA A 85 -8.56 -6.40 -0.27
N ILE A 86 -7.71 -7.41 -0.35
CA ILE A 86 -8.13 -8.81 -0.45
C ILE A 86 -8.96 -9.22 0.77
N GLU A 87 -8.49 -8.88 1.98
CA GLU A 87 -9.20 -9.17 3.22
C GLU A 87 -10.56 -8.45 3.31
N ALA A 88 -10.63 -7.20 2.84
CA ALA A 88 -11.88 -6.43 2.81
C ALA A 88 -12.94 -7.05 1.87
N MET A 89 -12.52 -7.86 0.90
CA MET A 89 -13.39 -8.51 -0.07
C MET A 89 -13.75 -9.96 0.30
N GLU A 90 -13.27 -10.52 1.39
CA GLU A 90 -13.48 -11.94 1.75
C GLU A 90 -14.95 -12.35 1.81
N GLN A 91 -15.83 -11.44 2.27
CA GLN A 91 -17.26 -11.68 2.36
C GLN A 91 -18.07 -10.99 1.25
N SER A 92 -17.41 -10.38 0.28
CA SER A 92 -18.05 -9.69 -0.82
C SER A 92 -18.40 -10.65 -1.94
N LEU A 93 -19.57 -10.45 -2.59
CA LEU A 93 -19.95 -11.19 -3.79
C LEU A 93 -19.06 -10.81 -4.99
N ARG A 94 -18.79 -9.52 -5.10
CA ARG A 94 -17.89 -8.97 -6.12
C ARG A 94 -16.51 -8.73 -5.50
N ARG A 95 -15.47 -9.29 -6.11
CA ARG A 95 -14.08 -9.23 -5.62
C ARG A 95 -13.15 -8.74 -6.71
N ASP A 96 -13.28 -7.47 -7.05
CA ASP A 96 -12.47 -6.81 -8.06
C ASP A 96 -11.42 -5.93 -7.37
N LEU A 97 -10.16 -6.22 -7.68
CA LEU A 97 -9.00 -5.44 -7.27
C LEU A 97 -8.41 -4.72 -8.47
N MET A 98 -8.31 -3.41 -8.42
CA MET A 98 -7.64 -2.63 -9.46
C MET A 98 -6.42 -1.93 -8.87
N ILE A 99 -5.29 -2.07 -9.58
CA ILE A 99 -4.04 -1.37 -9.28
C ILE A 99 -3.74 -0.47 -10.46
N GLY A 100 -3.77 0.83 -10.23
CA GLY A 100 -3.63 1.84 -11.27
C GLY A 100 -2.61 2.91 -10.94
N THR A 101 -2.16 3.60 -11.97
CA THR A 101 -1.32 4.80 -11.86
C THR A 101 -1.88 5.92 -12.70
N GLU A 102 -1.72 7.15 -12.23
CA GLU A 102 -2.07 8.36 -12.97
C GLU A 102 -1.11 9.50 -12.62
N ARG A 103 -1.03 10.51 -13.49
CA ARG A 103 -0.29 11.72 -13.17
C ARG A 103 -1.04 12.52 -12.12
N GLY A 104 -0.30 12.92 -11.08
CA GLY A 104 -0.77 13.84 -10.07
C GLY A 104 -0.32 15.28 -10.35
N GLU A 105 -0.58 16.13 -9.39
CA GLU A 105 -0.10 17.51 -9.39
C GLU A 105 1.39 17.58 -9.00
N ASP A 106 2.02 18.70 -9.30
CA ASP A 106 3.39 19.03 -8.86
C ASP A 106 4.47 17.95 -9.18
N GLY A 107 4.34 17.30 -10.32
CA GLY A 107 5.30 16.27 -10.74
C GLY A 107 5.21 14.96 -9.96
N MET A 108 4.10 14.72 -9.30
CA MET A 108 3.87 13.48 -8.55
C MET A 108 3.22 12.40 -9.42
N ALA A 109 3.56 11.17 -9.14
CA ALA A 109 2.85 9.98 -9.60
C ALA A 109 1.84 9.56 -8.54
N VAL A 110 0.63 9.25 -8.94
CA VAL A 110 -0.42 8.73 -8.05
C VAL A 110 -0.59 7.24 -8.29
N VAL A 111 -0.52 6.45 -7.23
CA VAL A 111 -0.85 5.02 -7.25
C VAL A 111 -2.21 4.84 -6.56
N LYS A 112 -3.10 4.08 -7.21
CA LYS A 112 -4.42 3.73 -6.69
C LYS A 112 -4.54 2.23 -6.51
N ILE A 113 -5.02 1.81 -5.35
CA ILE A 113 -5.39 0.44 -5.06
C ILE A 113 -6.85 0.44 -4.65
N SER A 114 -7.71 -0.08 -5.54
CA SER A 114 -9.16 -0.04 -5.41
C SER A 114 -9.71 -1.45 -5.20
N ASP A 115 -10.57 -1.61 -4.22
CA ASP A 115 -11.29 -2.86 -3.97
C ASP A 115 -12.81 -2.66 -4.03
N THR A 116 -13.53 -3.75 -4.14
CA THR A 116 -15.01 -3.80 -4.09
C THR A 116 -15.49 -4.47 -2.80
N GLY A 117 -14.75 -4.30 -1.72
CA GLY A 117 -15.03 -4.88 -0.42
C GLY A 117 -16.12 -4.13 0.35
N ARG A 118 -16.13 -4.37 1.65
CA ARG A 118 -17.10 -3.80 2.58
C ARG A 118 -17.00 -2.28 2.77
N GLY A 119 -15.93 -1.66 2.30
CA GLY A 119 -15.64 -0.24 2.55
C GLY A 119 -15.19 0.02 3.99
N ILE A 120 -15.07 1.30 4.30
CA ILE A 120 -14.64 1.80 5.61
C ILE A 120 -15.73 2.71 6.15
N ALA A 121 -16.11 2.50 7.41
CA ALA A 121 -17.06 3.38 8.08
C ALA A 121 -16.51 4.81 8.14
N PRO A 122 -17.31 5.85 7.83
CA PRO A 122 -16.86 7.24 7.82
C PRO A 122 -16.22 7.69 9.14
N GLU A 123 -16.67 7.15 10.26
CA GLU A 123 -16.14 7.43 11.60
C GLU A 123 -14.70 6.94 11.78
N LEU A 124 -14.32 5.89 11.06
CA LEU A 124 -12.99 5.29 11.12
C LEU A 124 -12.01 5.87 10.10
N ALA A 125 -12.50 6.48 9.02
CA ALA A 125 -11.67 6.97 7.93
C ALA A 125 -10.59 7.96 8.39
N GLY A 126 -10.91 8.85 9.32
CA GLY A 126 -9.97 9.81 9.90
C GLY A 126 -8.92 9.20 10.85
N GLN A 127 -9.12 7.96 11.29
CA GLN A 127 -8.28 7.30 12.29
C GLN A 127 -7.48 6.11 11.73
N LEU A 128 -7.71 5.73 10.48
CA LEU A 128 -7.13 4.53 9.87
C LEU A 128 -5.59 4.48 9.90
N PHE A 129 -4.97 5.63 9.81
CA PHE A 129 -3.51 5.75 9.78
C PHE A 129 -2.89 5.91 11.17
N GLN A 130 -3.71 5.93 12.23
CA GLN A 130 -3.20 5.93 13.60
C GLN A 130 -2.74 4.52 13.98
N PRO A 131 -1.63 4.39 14.75
CA PRO A 131 -1.19 3.10 15.26
C PRO A 131 -2.27 2.42 16.10
N PHE A 132 -2.37 1.10 15.98
CA PHE A 132 -3.27 0.24 16.74
C PHE A 132 -4.77 0.40 16.44
N VAL A 133 -5.16 1.20 15.47
CA VAL A 133 -6.54 1.27 14.97
C VAL A 133 -6.75 0.14 13.96
N THR A 134 -7.64 -0.80 14.28
CA THR A 134 -7.99 -1.91 13.39
C THR A 134 -9.39 -2.42 13.71
N THR A 135 -10.12 -2.80 12.66
CA THR A 135 -11.40 -3.53 12.76
C THR A 135 -11.20 -5.04 12.67
N LYS A 136 -9.96 -5.49 12.47
CA LYS A 136 -9.62 -6.91 12.30
C LYS A 136 -9.34 -7.56 13.63
N SER A 137 -9.93 -8.73 13.87
CA SER A 137 -9.72 -9.52 15.08
C SER A 137 -8.28 -9.98 15.27
N HIS A 138 -7.53 -10.15 14.17
CA HIS A 138 -6.11 -10.57 14.17
C HIS A 138 -5.15 -9.51 13.63
N GLY A 139 -5.64 -8.30 13.33
CA GLY A 139 -4.83 -7.20 12.84
C GLY A 139 -4.08 -6.49 13.98
N LEU A 140 -2.84 -6.07 13.72
CA LEU A 140 -2.03 -5.31 14.67
C LEU A 140 -2.34 -3.82 14.66
N GLY A 141 -3.02 -3.32 13.62
CA GLY A 141 -3.34 -1.90 13.45
C GLY A 141 -2.13 -1.01 13.17
N VAL A 142 -1.00 -1.59 12.75
CA VAL A 142 0.24 -0.82 12.47
C VAL A 142 0.59 -0.74 10.99
N GLY A 143 -0.01 -1.57 10.13
CA GLY A 143 0.31 -1.62 8.71
C GLY A 143 0.10 -0.29 7.99
N LEU A 144 -1.04 0.36 8.20
CA LEU A 144 -1.35 1.65 7.58
C LEU A 144 -0.53 2.80 8.17
N SER A 145 -0.23 2.81 9.45
CA SER A 145 0.63 3.82 10.07
C SER A 145 2.08 3.71 9.55
N ILE A 146 2.61 2.52 9.38
CA ILE A 146 3.91 2.28 8.77
C ILE A 146 3.91 2.71 7.31
N SER A 147 2.88 2.37 6.55
CA SER A 147 2.71 2.78 5.15
C SER A 147 2.70 4.30 5.00
N ARG A 148 1.98 5.00 5.87
CA ARG A 148 1.97 6.47 5.92
C ARG A 148 3.36 7.03 6.19
N THR A 149 4.06 6.53 7.19
CA THR A 149 5.42 6.97 7.51
C THR A 149 6.37 6.78 6.33
N ILE A 150 6.30 5.65 5.63
CA ILE A 150 7.10 5.39 4.44
C ILE A 150 6.79 6.41 3.34
N ILE A 151 5.53 6.60 3.00
CA ILE A 151 5.12 7.53 1.93
C ILE A 151 5.48 8.97 2.28
N GLU A 152 5.24 9.41 3.51
CA GLU A 152 5.62 10.75 3.97
C GLU A 152 7.14 10.96 3.95
N SER A 153 7.94 9.95 4.28
CA SER A 153 9.40 10.01 4.16
C SER A 153 9.88 10.15 2.71
N HIS A 154 9.07 9.71 1.75
CA HIS A 154 9.29 9.91 0.31
C HIS A 154 8.77 11.26 -0.22
N GLY A 155 8.27 12.13 0.65
CA GLY A 155 7.68 13.41 0.27
C GLY A 155 6.29 13.30 -0.34
N GLY A 156 5.67 12.12 -0.25
CA GLY A 156 4.31 11.86 -0.74
C GLY A 156 3.24 11.93 0.33
N ARG A 157 2.03 11.59 -0.06
CA ARG A 157 0.87 11.49 0.82
C ARG A 157 0.13 10.18 0.56
N ILE A 158 -0.52 9.65 1.58
CA ILE A 158 -1.44 8.52 1.48
C ILE A 158 -2.82 8.95 1.95
N LEU A 159 -3.82 8.61 1.16
CA LEU A 159 -5.22 8.96 1.40
C LEU A 159 -6.11 7.73 1.20
N VAL A 160 -7.28 7.79 1.79
CA VAL A 160 -8.33 6.80 1.63
C VAL A 160 -9.62 7.50 1.22
N GLU A 161 -10.34 6.92 0.28
CA GLU A 161 -11.64 7.42 -0.18
C GLU A 161 -12.59 6.26 -0.48
N PRO A 162 -13.92 6.50 -0.41
CA PRO A 162 -14.88 5.50 -0.84
C PRO A 162 -14.73 5.18 -2.34
N ASN A 163 -14.84 3.89 -2.70
CA ASN A 163 -14.92 3.50 -4.09
C ASN A 163 -16.38 3.70 -4.59
N PRO A 164 -16.63 4.49 -5.64
CA PRO A 164 -17.99 4.68 -6.18
C PRO A 164 -18.67 3.37 -6.58
N SER A 165 -17.87 2.35 -6.95
CA SER A 165 -18.37 1.01 -7.28
C SER A 165 -18.62 0.11 -6.06
N GLY A 166 -18.51 0.65 -4.85
CA GLY A 166 -18.48 -0.11 -3.59
C GLY A 166 -17.05 -0.46 -3.19
N GLY A 167 -16.77 -0.43 -1.90
CA GLY A 167 -15.45 -0.70 -1.34
C GLY A 167 -14.61 0.56 -1.09
N THR A 168 -13.30 0.42 -1.23
CA THR A 168 -12.34 1.44 -0.81
C THR A 168 -11.29 1.68 -1.89
N ILE A 169 -10.83 2.92 -1.99
CA ILE A 169 -9.66 3.30 -2.77
C ILE A 169 -8.60 3.85 -1.82
N PHE A 170 -7.45 3.20 -1.78
CA PHE A 170 -6.23 3.76 -1.21
C PHE A 170 -5.41 4.42 -2.31
N ARG A 171 -4.96 5.62 -2.05
CA ARG A 171 -4.22 6.45 -2.99
C ARG A 171 -2.96 6.96 -2.31
N PHE A 172 -1.81 6.79 -2.93
CA PHE A 172 -0.58 7.40 -2.45
C PHE A 172 0.23 8.02 -3.60
N THR A 173 1.10 8.96 -3.25
CA THR A 173 1.89 9.70 -4.23
C THR A 173 3.38 9.45 -4.04
N LEU A 174 4.11 9.45 -5.15
CA LEU A 174 5.57 9.40 -5.23
C LEU A 174 6.06 10.45 -6.22
N ARG A 175 7.27 10.93 -6.05
CA ARG A 175 7.88 11.84 -7.01
C ARG A 175 8.13 11.13 -8.34
N ALA A 176 7.49 11.61 -9.40
CA ALA A 176 7.80 11.19 -10.77
C ALA A 176 9.10 11.83 -11.23
N VAL A 177 9.87 11.09 -12.01
CA VAL A 177 11.11 11.58 -12.63
C VAL A 177 10.78 12.07 -14.04
N SER A 178 11.17 13.31 -14.37
CA SER A 178 10.93 13.84 -15.70
C SER A 178 11.90 13.26 -16.73
N PRO A 179 11.55 13.27 -18.03
CA PRO A 179 12.48 12.85 -19.09
C PRO A 179 13.81 13.62 -19.10
N GLU A 180 13.78 14.88 -18.68
CA GLU A 180 14.98 15.73 -18.58
C GLU A 180 15.91 15.25 -17.46
N GLU A 181 15.35 14.94 -16.28
CA GLU A 181 16.12 14.39 -15.16
C GLU A 181 16.73 13.01 -15.47
N LEU A 182 16.11 12.23 -16.36
CA LEU A 182 16.64 10.94 -16.81
C LEU A 182 17.87 11.11 -17.72
N GLN A 183 17.96 12.19 -18.49
CA GLN A 183 19.09 12.47 -19.34
C GLN A 183 20.32 12.91 -18.55
N ASP A 184 20.12 13.64 -17.47
CA ASP A 184 21.18 14.14 -16.59
C ASP A 184 21.78 13.05 -15.69
N ALA A 185 21.12 11.92 -15.55
CA ALA A 185 21.55 10.79 -14.72
C ALA A 185 22.48 9.78 -15.44
N HIS A 186 22.81 10.03 -16.72
CA HIS A 186 23.75 9.24 -17.54
C HIS A 186 25.01 10.04 -17.86
#